data_1f845c06d8221cc2dd20a5dd1fe55fd8
#
_entry.id   1f845c06d8221cc2dd20a5dd1fe55fd8
#
_cell.length_a   1.000
_cell.length_b   1.000
_cell.length_c   1.000
_cell.angle_alpha   90.00
_cell.angle_beta   90.00
_cell.angle_gamma   90.00
#
_symmetry.space_group_name_H-M   'P 1'
#
loop_
_entity.id
_entity.type
_entity.pdbx_description
1 polymer ?
#
loop_
_entity_poly.entity_id
_entity_poly.type
_entity_poly.pdbx_seq_one_letter_code
_entity_poly.pdbx_strand_id
1 'polypeptide(L)'
;MLSHHSTVYHPEGILVILSSSTSNHPLSLRELSLHFSLNTTAHLGRLYSMASEDHHNHDHHHHHDHDHDHDHDHHTHEKSHGDSKASSWVGPDGRVYHSHDGLAPHSHEPIYSPGYFTRRAPPLHSRDFNERAFTIGIGGPVGTGKTALMLALCKFLRDKYSLAAVTNDIFTKEDGEFLVKHGALPEERIRAVETGGCPHAAIREDISINLGPLEELSNLYKADILLCESGGDNLAANFSRELADYIIYIIDVSGGDKIPRKGGPGITQADLLVINKTDLAPAVGADLAVMERDALRMRDGGPFVFAQVKHGLGVEEIVNQILQAWEEATGNKRR
;
A
#
# COMPACT_ATOMS: atom_id res chain seq x y z
N MET A 1 45.97 -18.71 -17.17
CA MET A 1 44.95 -19.64 -16.64
C MET A 1 43.70 -18.81 -16.37
N LEU A 2 42.74 -18.87 -17.26
CA LEU A 2 41.49 -18.15 -17.13
C LEU A 2 40.45 -19.12 -16.51
N SER A 3 39.99 -18.83 -15.30
CA SER A 3 38.89 -19.59 -14.67
C SER A 3 37.57 -19.01 -15.17
N HIS A 4 36.74 -19.82 -15.81
CA HIS A 4 35.36 -19.45 -16.15
C HIS A 4 34.45 -19.81 -14.99
N HIS A 5 33.77 -18.81 -14.47
CA HIS A 5 32.68 -19.01 -13.49
C HIS A 5 31.34 -18.92 -14.23
N SER A 6 30.51 -19.93 -14.11
CA SER A 6 29.14 -19.91 -14.62
C SER A 6 28.18 -19.85 -13.44
N THR A 7 27.29 -18.85 -13.44
CA THR A 7 26.26 -18.66 -12.43
C THR A 7 24.94 -19.24 -12.95
N VAL A 8 24.37 -20.20 -12.24
CA VAL A 8 23.05 -20.77 -12.55
C VAL A 8 22.09 -20.43 -11.42
N TYR A 9 20.97 -19.80 -11.75
CA TYR A 9 19.90 -19.49 -10.81
C TYR A 9 18.91 -20.67 -10.74
N HIS A 10 18.67 -21.16 -9.52
CA HIS A 10 17.61 -22.11 -9.25
C HIS A 10 16.30 -21.37 -8.90
N PRO A 11 15.12 -21.88 -9.28
CA PRO A 11 13.83 -21.22 -9.03
C PRO A 11 13.48 -21.00 -7.54
N GLU A 12 14.22 -21.59 -6.62
CA GLU A 12 14.04 -21.41 -5.16
C GLU A 12 14.95 -20.34 -4.53
N GLY A 13 15.60 -19.48 -5.34
CA GLY A 13 16.38 -18.34 -4.84
C GLY A 13 17.74 -18.68 -4.22
N ILE A 14 18.27 -19.90 -4.42
CA ILE A 14 19.58 -20.32 -3.93
C ILE A 14 20.65 -20.01 -4.98
N LEU A 15 21.64 -19.20 -4.61
CA LEU A 15 22.81 -18.92 -5.46
C LEU A 15 23.79 -20.09 -5.40
N VAL A 16 23.99 -20.78 -6.51
CA VAL A 16 24.98 -21.85 -6.62
C VAL A 16 26.14 -21.38 -7.51
N ILE A 17 27.32 -21.25 -6.92
CA ILE A 17 28.55 -20.93 -7.66
C ILE A 17 29.28 -22.24 -7.94
N LEU A 18 29.31 -22.64 -9.18
CA LEU A 18 30.09 -23.82 -9.64
C LEU A 18 31.46 -23.38 -10.12
N SER A 19 32.54 -23.79 -9.43
CA SER A 19 33.91 -23.64 -9.90
C SER A 19 34.35 -24.97 -10.51
N SER A 20 34.64 -24.98 -11.80
CA SER A 20 35.20 -26.15 -12.47
C SER A 20 36.73 -26.03 -12.50
N SER A 21 37.42 -26.96 -11.83
CA SER A 21 38.84 -27.23 -12.12
C SER A 21 38.89 -28.31 -13.21
N THR A 22 39.63 -28.06 -14.27
CA THR A 22 39.78 -28.94 -15.39
C THR A 22 40.45 -30.27 -15.00
N SER A 23 39.64 -31.30 -14.81
CA SER A 23 40.04 -32.70 -14.96
C SER A 23 39.03 -33.40 -15.87
N ASN A 24 39.55 -34.07 -16.90
CA ASN A 24 38.78 -34.63 -17.99
C ASN A 24 38.03 -35.93 -17.65
N HIS A 25 37.01 -35.87 -16.76
CA HIS A 25 36.01 -36.94 -16.66
C HIS A 25 34.68 -36.39 -16.17
N PRO A 26 33.55 -36.68 -16.80
CA PRO A 26 32.24 -36.29 -16.33
C PRO A 26 31.78 -37.17 -15.16
N LEU A 27 31.55 -36.58 -13.99
CA LEU A 27 30.92 -37.24 -12.84
C LEU A 27 29.44 -37.50 -13.12
N SER A 28 28.97 -38.68 -12.74
CA SER A 28 27.55 -39.06 -12.90
C SER A 28 26.64 -38.29 -11.96
N LEU A 29 25.38 -38.04 -12.37
CA LEU A 29 24.36 -37.31 -11.61
C LEU A 29 24.07 -37.86 -10.18
N ARG A 30 24.47 -39.10 -9.90
CA ARG A 30 24.33 -39.74 -8.56
C ARG A 30 25.39 -39.27 -7.56
N GLU A 31 26.59 -38.93 -7.99
CA GLU A 31 27.64 -38.43 -7.10
C GLU A 31 27.42 -36.94 -6.72
N LEU A 32 26.79 -36.16 -7.60
CA LEU A 32 26.40 -34.76 -7.31
C LEU A 32 25.32 -34.68 -6.22
N SER A 33 24.42 -35.66 -6.13
CA SER A 33 23.36 -35.72 -5.11
C SER A 33 23.87 -36.01 -3.68
N LEU A 34 24.94 -36.79 -3.56
CA LEU A 34 25.54 -37.16 -2.26
C LEU A 34 26.39 -36.02 -1.66
N HIS A 35 27.01 -35.18 -2.46
CA HIS A 35 27.74 -34.00 -1.96
C HIS A 35 26.81 -32.84 -1.55
N PHE A 36 25.60 -32.79 -2.08
CA PHE A 36 24.61 -31.77 -1.72
C PHE A 36 23.99 -31.95 -0.33
N SER A 37 23.90 -33.21 0.15
CA SER A 37 23.26 -33.55 1.42
C SER A 37 24.16 -33.29 2.65
N LEU A 38 25.46 -33.23 2.47
CA LEU A 38 26.40 -33.11 3.60
C LEU A 38 26.78 -31.64 3.94
N ASN A 39 26.60 -30.69 3.02
CA ASN A 39 26.94 -29.29 3.28
C ASN A 39 25.78 -28.43 3.81
N THR A 40 24.53 -28.85 3.63
CA THR A 40 23.35 -28.13 4.14
C THR A 40 23.13 -28.30 5.63
N THR A 41 23.50 -29.45 6.20
CA THR A 41 23.36 -29.75 7.64
C THR A 41 24.41 -29.04 8.51
N ALA A 42 25.56 -28.73 7.99
CA ALA A 42 26.64 -28.06 8.75
C ALA A 42 26.43 -26.53 8.88
N HIS A 43 25.67 -25.90 7.97
CA HIS A 43 25.42 -24.45 8.01
C HIS A 43 24.20 -24.06 8.87
N LEU A 44 23.19 -24.92 8.98
CA LEU A 44 22.03 -24.72 9.84
C LEU A 44 22.36 -24.88 11.34
N GLY A 45 23.34 -25.70 11.69
CA GLY A 45 23.79 -25.87 13.08
C GLY A 45 24.55 -24.67 13.66
N ARG A 46 25.15 -23.81 12.82
CA ARG A 46 25.87 -22.62 13.27
C ARG A 46 24.99 -21.38 13.44
N LEU A 47 23.85 -21.30 12.79
CA LEU A 47 22.89 -20.20 12.93
C LEU A 47 22.02 -20.33 14.19
N TYR A 48 21.84 -21.54 14.72
CA TYR A 48 21.08 -21.77 15.95
C TYR A 48 21.91 -21.58 17.24
N SER A 49 23.24 -21.57 17.15
CA SER A 49 24.13 -21.39 18.33
C SER A 49 24.45 -19.92 18.66
N MET A 50 24.06 -18.96 17.84
CA MET A 50 24.33 -17.52 18.06
C MET A 50 23.13 -16.73 18.61
N ALA A 51 22.00 -17.40 18.87
CA ALA A 51 20.76 -16.74 19.33
C ALA A 51 20.41 -16.98 20.82
N SER A 52 21.31 -17.56 21.62
CA SER A 52 20.99 -17.94 23.00
C SER A 52 21.96 -17.44 24.11
N GLU A 53 22.70 -16.39 23.85
CA GLU A 53 23.49 -15.76 24.94
C GLU A 53 23.29 -14.26 24.84
N ASP A 54 22.39 -13.72 25.67
CA ASP A 54 22.47 -12.41 26.34
C ASP A 54 21.15 -12.15 27.11
N HIS A 55 21.09 -12.66 28.34
CA HIS A 55 20.24 -12.14 29.38
C HIS A 55 21.09 -11.96 30.63
N HIS A 56 21.61 -10.77 30.83
CA HIS A 56 22.12 -10.33 32.12
C HIS A 56 21.13 -9.42 32.84
N ASN A 57 20.73 -9.95 33.97
CA ASN A 57 19.99 -9.44 35.08
C ASN A 57 20.67 -8.19 35.65
N HIS A 58 19.92 -7.09 35.84
CA HIS A 58 20.30 -6.02 36.78
C HIS A 58 19.09 -5.66 37.64
N ASP A 59 19.09 -6.29 38.83
CA ASP A 59 18.33 -5.80 39.97
C ASP A 59 18.97 -4.52 40.50
N HIS A 60 18.22 -3.45 40.65
CA HIS A 60 18.51 -2.33 41.52
C HIS A 60 17.29 -2.01 42.37
N HIS A 61 17.39 -2.46 43.64
CA HIS A 61 16.61 -1.96 44.75
C HIS A 61 17.03 -0.54 45.09
N HIS A 62 16.11 0.38 45.19
CA HIS A 62 16.21 1.56 46.03
C HIS A 62 14.98 1.72 46.88
N HIS A 63 15.14 1.45 48.17
CA HIS A 63 14.26 1.89 49.23
C HIS A 63 14.50 3.40 49.46
N HIS A 64 13.45 4.16 49.57
CA HIS A 64 13.38 5.39 50.35
C HIS A 64 12.06 5.45 51.08
N ASP A 65 12.18 5.20 52.41
CA ASP A 65 11.16 5.54 53.41
C ASP A 65 11.17 7.07 53.58
N HIS A 66 10.01 7.68 53.54
CA HIS A 66 9.76 8.95 54.23
C HIS A 66 8.36 8.93 54.79
N ASP A 67 8.31 8.73 56.13
CA ASP A 67 7.18 9.02 56.95
C ASP A 67 6.97 10.54 57.00
N HIS A 68 5.73 10.98 56.77
CA HIS A 68 5.20 12.22 57.26
C HIS A 68 3.73 12.03 57.64
N ASP A 69 3.53 11.95 58.97
CA ASP A 69 2.25 12.14 59.63
C ASP A 69 1.71 13.55 59.34
N HIS A 70 0.49 13.66 58.89
CA HIS A 70 -0.35 14.82 59.12
C HIS A 70 -1.80 14.37 59.26
N ASP A 71 -2.25 14.49 60.54
CA ASP A 71 -3.65 14.53 60.93
C ASP A 71 -4.39 15.64 60.20
N HIS A 72 -5.48 15.33 59.55
CA HIS A 72 -6.60 16.28 59.32
C HIS A 72 -7.93 15.60 59.17
N ASP A 73 -8.78 15.94 60.11
CA ASP A 73 -10.21 16.01 60.20
C ASP A 73 -11.13 15.28 59.17
N HIS A 74 -11.95 14.42 59.76
CA HIS A 74 -13.14 13.83 59.14
C HIS A 74 -14.18 14.90 58.76
N HIS A 75 -14.28 15.19 57.47
CA HIS A 75 -15.52 15.68 56.90
C HIS A 75 -16.13 14.61 55.99
N THR A 76 -17.20 14.01 56.46
CA THR A 76 -18.09 13.15 55.68
C THR A 76 -18.75 13.97 54.59
N HIS A 77 -18.24 13.88 53.36
CA HIS A 77 -18.98 14.25 52.15
C HIS A 77 -19.54 13.01 51.53
N GLU A 78 -20.86 12.85 51.64
CA GLU A 78 -21.63 11.95 50.82
C GLU A 78 -21.37 12.31 49.35
N LYS A 79 -20.58 11.47 48.65
CA LYS A 79 -20.47 11.51 47.19
C LYS A 79 -21.71 10.87 46.63
N SER A 80 -22.69 11.69 46.24
CA SER A 80 -23.70 11.28 45.29
C SER A 80 -22.97 10.92 43.98
N HIS A 81 -22.95 9.64 43.66
CA HIS A 81 -22.58 9.19 42.31
C HIS A 81 -23.69 9.68 41.37
N GLY A 82 -23.53 10.89 40.85
CA GLY A 82 -24.28 11.37 39.72
C GLY A 82 -23.73 10.64 38.47
N ASP A 83 -24.53 9.70 37.95
CA ASP A 83 -24.35 9.19 36.58
C ASP A 83 -24.26 10.39 35.65
N SER A 84 -23.05 10.71 35.19
CA SER A 84 -22.84 11.66 34.10
C SER A 84 -23.34 11.01 32.80
N LYS A 85 -24.67 11.15 32.56
CA LYS A 85 -25.26 10.75 31.31
C LYS A 85 -24.57 11.57 30.21
N ALA A 86 -23.79 10.91 29.37
CA ALA A 86 -23.32 11.53 28.14
C ALA A 86 -24.52 12.06 27.37
N SER A 87 -24.61 13.37 27.21
CA SER A 87 -25.69 14.01 26.46
C SER A 87 -25.26 14.14 25.02
N SER A 88 -26.04 13.60 24.09
CA SER A 88 -25.82 13.79 22.66
C SER A 88 -27.03 14.49 22.03
N TRP A 89 -26.79 15.41 21.09
CA TRP A 89 -27.84 16.12 20.34
C TRP A 89 -27.40 16.36 18.91
N VAL A 90 -28.37 16.63 18.02
CA VAL A 90 -28.08 16.97 16.62
C VAL A 90 -28.01 18.49 16.50
N GLY A 91 -26.90 19.01 16.00
CA GLY A 91 -26.72 20.44 15.73
C GLY A 91 -27.49 20.91 14.50
N PRO A 92 -27.58 22.24 14.28
CA PRO A 92 -28.28 22.82 13.12
C PRO A 92 -27.64 22.43 11.78
N ASP A 93 -26.38 22.00 11.80
CA ASP A 93 -25.60 21.49 10.67
C ASP A 93 -25.81 19.99 10.40
N GLY A 94 -26.72 19.34 11.14
CA GLY A 94 -27.00 17.92 11.03
C GLY A 94 -25.97 17.01 11.69
N ARG A 95 -24.94 17.55 12.38
CA ARG A 95 -23.93 16.77 13.09
C ARG A 95 -24.41 16.38 14.48
N VAL A 96 -23.99 15.20 14.91
CA VAL A 96 -24.23 14.76 16.30
C VAL A 96 -23.11 15.29 17.18
N TYR A 97 -23.46 16.12 18.14
CA TYR A 97 -22.59 16.62 19.18
C TYR A 97 -22.77 15.79 20.45
N HIS A 98 -21.71 15.63 21.21
CA HIS A 98 -21.78 15.03 22.55
C HIS A 98 -20.79 15.71 23.49
N SER A 99 -21.06 15.58 24.77
CA SER A 99 -20.18 16.06 25.81
C SER A 99 -20.00 14.95 26.83
N HIS A 100 -18.77 14.70 27.25
CA HIS A 100 -18.42 13.77 28.31
C HIS A 100 -17.16 14.29 29.03
N ASP A 101 -17.00 13.84 30.27
CA ASP A 101 -15.78 14.07 31.07
C ASP A 101 -15.34 15.54 31.17
N GLY A 102 -16.33 16.49 31.20
CA GLY A 102 -16.05 17.92 31.35
C GLY A 102 -15.40 18.58 30.12
N LEU A 103 -15.30 17.89 29.01
CA LEU A 103 -14.84 18.48 27.74
C LEU A 103 -15.92 19.35 27.12
N ALA A 104 -15.49 20.40 26.39
CA ALA A 104 -16.42 21.21 25.59
C ALA A 104 -17.19 20.31 24.60
N PRO A 105 -18.48 20.66 24.30
CA PRO A 105 -19.23 19.94 23.29
C PRO A 105 -18.44 19.82 21.98
N HIS A 106 -18.28 18.62 21.50
CA HIS A 106 -17.60 18.34 20.25
C HIS A 106 -18.37 17.33 19.42
N SER A 107 -18.25 17.43 18.11
CA SER A 107 -18.74 16.41 17.19
C SER A 107 -17.55 15.57 16.75
N HIS A 108 -17.68 14.27 16.82
CA HIS A 108 -16.90 13.43 15.93
C HIS A 108 -17.66 13.42 14.61
N GLU A 109 -16.99 13.74 13.50
CA GLU A 109 -17.53 13.26 12.24
C GLU A 109 -17.77 11.78 12.44
N PRO A 110 -18.98 11.26 12.15
CA PRO A 110 -19.17 9.82 12.26
C PRO A 110 -18.12 9.22 11.35
N ILE A 111 -17.04 8.73 11.97
CA ILE A 111 -16.17 7.76 11.31
C ILE A 111 -17.10 6.56 11.16
N TYR A 112 -17.94 6.60 10.14
CA TYR A 112 -18.53 5.40 9.63
C TYR A 112 -17.34 4.61 9.08
N SER A 113 -16.57 4.08 10.02
CA SER A 113 -15.66 3.01 9.69
C SER A 113 -16.57 1.88 9.24
N PRO A 114 -16.43 1.54 7.99
CA PRO A 114 -15.30 1.71 7.11
C PRO A 114 -15.46 2.76 5.99
N GLY A 115 -16.45 3.62 6.03
CA GLY A 115 -16.87 4.48 4.93
C GLY A 115 -17.86 3.80 3.99
N TYR A 116 -18.44 4.53 3.06
CA TYR A 116 -19.38 4.02 2.07
C TYR A 116 -18.94 4.48 0.68
N PHE A 117 -18.93 3.55 -0.28
CA PHE A 117 -18.60 3.86 -1.67
C PHE A 117 -19.53 4.94 -2.26
N THR A 118 -20.81 4.85 -1.97
CA THR A 118 -21.82 5.82 -2.44
C THR A 118 -21.64 7.24 -1.86
N ARG A 119 -20.86 7.38 -0.80
CA ARG A 119 -20.54 8.68 -0.17
C ARG A 119 -19.09 9.11 -0.40
N ARG A 120 -18.36 8.45 -1.31
CA ARG A 120 -17.01 8.89 -1.65
C ARG A 120 -17.03 10.28 -2.24
N ALA A 121 -15.94 11.02 -2.05
CA ALA A 121 -15.80 12.32 -2.70
C ALA A 121 -15.89 12.14 -4.22
N PRO A 122 -16.77 12.88 -4.91
CA PRO A 122 -16.84 12.82 -6.37
C PRO A 122 -15.57 13.42 -6.99
N PRO A 123 -15.27 13.09 -8.26
CA PRO A 123 -14.26 13.81 -9.02
C PRO A 123 -14.56 15.31 -9.02
N LEU A 124 -13.52 16.15 -9.05
CA LEU A 124 -13.68 17.61 -9.07
C LEU A 124 -14.24 18.07 -10.41
N HIS A 125 -15.40 18.68 -10.40
CA HIS A 125 -16.05 19.21 -11.61
C HIS A 125 -15.33 20.41 -12.24
N SER A 126 -14.48 21.11 -11.46
CA SER A 126 -13.75 22.30 -11.91
C SER A 126 -12.32 22.01 -12.40
N ARG A 127 -11.99 20.75 -12.67
CA ARG A 127 -10.66 20.38 -13.16
C ARG A 127 -10.39 20.92 -14.55
N ASP A 128 -9.29 21.63 -14.72
CA ASP A 128 -8.74 22.00 -16.03
C ASP A 128 -7.69 20.99 -16.48
N PHE A 129 -8.07 20.11 -17.41
CA PHE A 129 -7.17 19.10 -17.96
C PHE A 129 -6.12 19.67 -18.95
N ASN A 130 -6.17 20.97 -19.27
CA ASN A 130 -5.08 21.66 -19.98
C ASN A 130 -3.95 22.07 -19.03
N GLU A 131 -4.27 22.36 -17.77
CA GLU A 131 -3.29 22.68 -16.75
C GLU A 131 -2.54 21.42 -16.30
N ARG A 132 -3.27 20.37 -15.99
CA ARG A 132 -2.70 19.06 -15.63
C ARG A 132 -3.58 17.94 -16.18
N ALA A 133 -2.99 17.01 -16.92
CA ALA A 133 -3.68 15.87 -17.51
C ALA A 133 -4.41 15.00 -16.48
N PHE A 134 -5.33 14.16 -16.95
CA PHE A 134 -6.07 13.22 -16.13
C PHE A 134 -5.13 12.32 -15.33
N THR A 135 -5.24 12.38 -14.02
CA THR A 135 -4.30 11.75 -13.08
C THR A 135 -4.93 10.56 -12.38
N ILE A 136 -4.27 9.41 -12.49
CA ILE A 136 -4.66 8.16 -11.83
C ILE A 136 -3.78 7.99 -10.59
N GLY A 137 -4.40 7.94 -9.40
CA GLY A 137 -3.74 7.60 -8.14
C GLY A 137 -3.78 6.09 -7.91
N ILE A 138 -2.63 5.48 -7.61
CA ILE A 138 -2.50 4.06 -7.29
C ILE A 138 -2.02 3.93 -5.85
N GLY A 139 -2.95 3.62 -4.94
CA GLY A 139 -2.71 3.44 -3.52
C GLY A 139 -2.81 1.99 -3.08
N GLY A 140 -2.34 1.71 -1.87
CA GLY A 140 -2.45 0.40 -1.25
C GLY A 140 -1.22 0.02 -0.41
N PRO A 141 -1.33 -1.02 0.43
CA PRO A 141 -0.26 -1.47 1.30
C PRO A 141 1.03 -1.84 0.55
N VAL A 142 2.14 -1.82 1.28
CA VAL A 142 3.43 -2.27 0.77
C VAL A 142 3.32 -3.73 0.29
N GLY A 143 3.93 -4.02 -0.86
CA GLY A 143 3.99 -5.37 -1.41
C GLY A 143 2.74 -5.85 -2.14
N THR A 144 1.64 -5.08 -2.20
CA THR A 144 0.40 -5.49 -2.90
C THR A 144 0.51 -5.50 -4.43
N GLY A 145 1.54 -4.85 -4.99
CA GLY A 145 1.82 -4.83 -6.43
C GLY A 145 1.41 -3.53 -7.12
N LYS A 146 1.45 -2.39 -6.43
CA LYS A 146 1.22 -1.05 -7.00
C LYS A 146 2.13 -0.77 -8.18
N THR A 147 3.45 -0.89 -7.98
CA THR A 147 4.47 -0.66 -9.03
C THR A 147 4.33 -1.64 -10.19
N ALA A 148 3.97 -2.90 -9.90
CA ALA A 148 3.68 -3.89 -10.95
C ALA A 148 2.43 -3.49 -11.78
N LEU A 149 1.38 -2.96 -11.12
CA LEU A 149 0.20 -2.45 -11.82
C LEU A 149 0.57 -1.22 -12.66
N MET A 150 1.33 -0.28 -12.12
CA MET A 150 1.80 0.88 -12.87
C MET A 150 2.60 0.46 -14.12
N LEU A 151 3.52 -0.49 -13.98
CA LEU A 151 4.25 -1.06 -15.11
C LEU A 151 3.32 -1.66 -16.18
N ALA A 152 2.33 -2.44 -15.74
CA ALA A 152 1.36 -3.07 -16.66
C ALA A 152 0.51 -2.03 -17.40
N LEU A 153 0.03 -1.01 -16.68
CA LEU A 153 -0.73 0.11 -17.26
C LEU A 153 0.10 0.91 -18.26
N CYS A 154 1.35 1.23 -17.91
CA CYS A 154 2.26 1.91 -18.84
C CYS A 154 2.45 1.12 -20.12
N LYS A 155 2.74 -0.18 -20.03
CA LYS A 155 2.94 -1.05 -21.21
C LYS A 155 1.69 -1.17 -22.06
N PHE A 156 0.51 -1.17 -21.46
CA PHE A 156 -0.76 -1.30 -22.18
C PHE A 156 -1.15 -0.02 -22.92
N LEU A 157 -0.86 1.14 -22.32
CA LEU A 157 -1.38 2.43 -22.78
C LEU A 157 -0.38 3.26 -23.60
N ARG A 158 0.93 3.14 -23.38
CA ARG A 158 1.97 4.04 -23.92
C ARG A 158 2.02 4.15 -25.43
N ASP A 159 1.59 3.10 -26.17
CA ASP A 159 1.62 3.10 -27.62
C ASP A 159 0.45 3.91 -28.24
N LYS A 160 -0.55 4.22 -27.42
CA LYS A 160 -1.77 4.95 -27.83
C LYS A 160 -1.93 6.31 -27.15
N TYR A 161 -1.36 6.47 -25.95
CA TYR A 161 -1.52 7.66 -25.12
C TYR A 161 -0.17 8.21 -24.68
N SER A 162 -0.05 9.53 -24.60
CA SER A 162 1.11 10.16 -23.98
C SER A 162 1.00 10.02 -22.46
N LEU A 163 1.93 9.27 -21.87
CA LEU A 163 1.95 8.98 -20.44
C LEU A 163 3.14 9.63 -19.75
N ALA A 164 2.97 9.95 -18.47
CA ALA A 164 4.06 10.19 -17.54
C ALA A 164 3.70 9.66 -16.15
N ALA A 165 4.69 9.44 -15.29
CA ALA A 165 4.51 8.79 -14.00
C ALA A 165 5.30 9.47 -12.88
N VAL A 166 4.70 9.49 -11.69
CA VAL A 166 5.33 9.87 -10.42
C VAL A 166 5.21 8.70 -9.46
N THR A 167 6.33 8.27 -8.87
CA THR A 167 6.36 7.27 -7.81
C THR A 167 6.75 7.92 -6.50
N ASN A 168 6.12 7.51 -5.41
CA ASN A 168 6.48 7.92 -4.07
C ASN A 168 7.10 6.76 -3.32
N ASP A 169 8.19 7.03 -2.62
CA ASP A 169 8.78 6.13 -1.65
C ASP A 169 9.28 6.93 -0.44
N ILE A 170 9.49 6.26 0.69
CA ILE A 170 9.87 6.93 1.93
C ILE A 170 11.30 7.43 1.86
N PHE A 171 12.24 6.59 1.41
CA PHE A 171 13.69 6.87 1.42
C PHE A 171 14.43 6.47 0.15
N THR A 172 13.75 5.93 -0.86
CA THR A 172 14.40 5.39 -2.05
C THR A 172 13.73 5.86 -3.34
N LYS A 173 14.39 5.60 -4.46
CA LYS A 173 13.83 5.78 -5.81
C LYS A 173 13.59 4.45 -6.51
N GLU A 174 13.54 3.36 -5.73
CA GLU A 174 13.56 2.00 -6.23
C GLU A 174 12.40 1.72 -7.18
N ASP A 175 11.20 2.21 -6.87
CA ASP A 175 10.02 2.03 -7.72
C ASP A 175 10.17 2.74 -9.07
N GLY A 176 10.73 3.95 -9.10
CA GLY A 176 11.03 4.66 -10.34
C GLY A 176 12.10 3.95 -11.18
N GLU A 177 13.19 3.50 -10.55
CA GLU A 177 14.25 2.73 -11.19
C GLU A 177 13.73 1.39 -11.74
N PHE A 178 12.85 0.73 -11.00
CA PHE A 178 12.18 -0.49 -11.44
C PHE A 178 11.38 -0.25 -12.73
N LEU A 179 10.60 0.82 -12.79
CA LEU A 179 9.81 1.16 -13.98
C LEU A 179 10.68 1.43 -15.21
N VAL A 180 11.77 2.18 -15.04
CA VAL A 180 12.75 2.44 -16.10
C VAL A 180 13.38 1.14 -16.58
N LYS A 181 13.92 0.34 -15.65
CA LYS A 181 14.59 -0.93 -15.91
C LYS A 181 13.70 -1.92 -16.68
N HIS A 182 12.40 -1.94 -16.39
CA HIS A 182 11.43 -2.84 -17.04
C HIS A 182 10.77 -2.22 -18.27
N GLY A 183 11.24 -1.04 -18.70
CA GLY A 183 10.77 -0.37 -19.90
C GLY A 183 9.31 0.05 -19.81
N ALA A 184 8.85 0.58 -18.66
CA ALA A 184 7.52 1.15 -18.52
C ALA A 184 7.34 2.37 -19.42
N LEU A 185 8.19 3.37 -19.21
CA LEU A 185 8.30 4.62 -19.95
C LEU A 185 9.80 4.99 -20.07
N PRO A 186 10.17 5.92 -20.96
CA PRO A 186 11.48 6.57 -20.94
C PRO A 186 11.73 7.25 -19.58
N GLU A 187 12.99 7.25 -19.12
CA GLU A 187 13.37 7.76 -17.79
C GLU A 187 12.92 9.21 -17.56
N GLU A 188 13.02 10.05 -18.58
CA GLU A 188 12.63 11.46 -18.53
C GLU A 188 11.13 11.68 -18.28
N ARG A 189 10.28 10.64 -18.47
CA ARG A 189 8.83 10.66 -18.19
C ARG A 189 8.46 10.13 -16.82
N ILE A 190 9.45 9.77 -16.01
CA ILE A 190 9.26 9.24 -14.65
C ILE A 190 9.93 10.18 -13.65
N ARG A 191 9.24 10.50 -12.57
CA ARG A 191 9.80 11.21 -11.40
C ARG A 191 9.63 10.35 -10.16
N ALA A 192 10.73 10.04 -9.51
CA ALA A 192 10.72 9.41 -8.19
C ALA A 192 10.80 10.51 -7.12
N VAL A 193 9.82 10.54 -6.22
CA VAL A 193 9.69 11.49 -5.13
C VAL A 193 9.96 10.79 -3.80
N GLU A 194 10.91 11.30 -3.04
CA GLU A 194 11.18 10.85 -1.67
C GLU A 194 10.28 11.64 -0.72
N THR A 195 9.32 10.96 -0.08
CA THR A 195 8.31 11.60 0.76
C THR A 195 8.73 11.83 2.20
N GLY A 196 9.90 11.28 2.59
CA GLY A 196 10.33 11.31 3.98
C GLY A 196 9.42 10.49 4.90
N GLY A 197 9.26 10.91 6.14
CA GLY A 197 8.65 10.08 7.19
C GLY A 197 7.16 9.71 7.06
N CYS A 198 6.39 10.34 6.15
CA CYS A 198 4.95 10.08 6.05
C CYS A 198 4.44 10.08 4.60
N PRO A 199 4.43 8.92 3.92
CA PRO A 199 3.93 8.83 2.55
C PRO A 199 2.44 9.16 2.39
N HIS A 200 1.64 8.99 3.44
CA HIS A 200 0.21 9.35 3.42
C HIS A 200 -0.01 10.85 3.26
N ALA A 201 0.83 11.67 3.90
CA ALA A 201 0.75 13.13 3.78
C ALA A 201 0.93 13.58 2.34
N ALA A 202 1.86 12.98 1.61
CA ALA A 202 2.19 13.33 0.23
C ALA A 202 1.04 13.13 -0.77
N ILE A 203 0.09 12.25 -0.46
CA ILE A 203 -1.05 11.97 -1.35
C ILE A 203 -2.36 12.59 -0.86
N ARG A 204 -2.40 13.18 0.33
CA ARG A 204 -3.63 13.64 0.96
C ARG A 204 -3.55 15.02 1.61
N GLU A 205 -2.61 15.26 2.53
CA GLU A 205 -2.53 16.50 3.31
C GLU A 205 -1.63 17.55 2.66
N ASP A 206 -0.44 17.15 2.25
CA ASP A 206 0.53 18.01 1.54
C ASP A 206 0.85 17.42 0.17
N ILE A 207 -0.08 17.60 -0.74
CA ILE A 207 0.04 17.07 -2.10
C ILE A 207 1.01 17.84 -2.99
N SER A 208 1.56 18.98 -2.52
CA SER A 208 2.42 19.87 -3.31
C SER A 208 3.66 19.14 -3.84
N ILE A 209 4.20 18.22 -3.06
CA ILE A 209 5.36 17.39 -3.42
C ILE A 209 5.13 16.54 -4.68
N ASN A 210 3.89 16.15 -4.93
CA ASN A 210 3.48 15.38 -6.11
C ASN A 210 2.88 16.26 -7.20
N LEU A 211 2.16 17.31 -6.82
CA LEU A 211 1.44 18.16 -7.75
C LEU A 211 2.41 18.84 -8.71
N GLY A 212 3.49 19.45 -8.19
CA GLY A 212 4.51 20.10 -9.01
C GLY A 212 5.11 19.19 -10.08
N PRO A 213 5.68 18.03 -9.74
CA PRO A 213 6.18 17.06 -10.71
C PRO A 213 5.14 16.59 -11.72
N LEU A 214 3.88 16.37 -11.32
CA LEU A 214 2.81 15.98 -12.23
C LEU A 214 2.46 17.09 -13.24
N GLU A 215 2.38 18.33 -12.80
CA GLU A 215 2.15 19.48 -13.68
C GLU A 215 3.31 19.71 -14.64
N GLU A 216 4.55 19.62 -14.15
CA GLU A 216 5.75 19.68 -14.98
C GLU A 216 5.73 18.65 -16.10
N LEU A 217 5.54 17.37 -15.74
CA LEU A 217 5.50 16.26 -16.70
C LEU A 217 4.33 16.41 -17.68
N SER A 218 3.16 16.83 -17.18
CA SER A 218 1.98 17.10 -18.02
C SER A 218 2.29 18.11 -19.11
N ASN A 219 2.88 19.23 -18.72
CA ASN A 219 3.19 20.32 -19.63
C ASN A 219 4.32 19.99 -20.60
N LEU A 220 5.37 19.32 -20.10
CA LEU A 220 6.56 19.00 -20.90
C LEU A 220 6.25 17.97 -22.01
N TYR A 221 5.45 16.98 -21.70
CA TYR A 221 5.15 15.86 -22.62
C TYR A 221 3.76 15.90 -23.22
N LYS A 222 2.98 16.96 -22.92
CA LYS A 222 1.57 17.05 -23.34
C LYS A 222 0.85 15.72 -23.06
N ALA A 223 0.96 15.29 -21.80
CA ALA A 223 0.43 13.99 -21.38
C ALA A 223 -1.10 13.92 -21.59
N ASP A 224 -1.58 12.77 -22.00
CA ASP A 224 -3.02 12.45 -21.99
C ASP A 224 -3.44 11.94 -20.61
N ILE A 225 -2.55 11.14 -19.98
CA ILE A 225 -2.79 10.47 -18.69
C ILE A 225 -1.51 10.51 -17.85
N LEU A 226 -1.69 10.83 -16.57
CA LEU A 226 -0.64 10.78 -15.55
C LEU A 226 -0.91 9.63 -14.57
N LEU A 227 0.15 8.99 -14.10
CA LEU A 227 0.09 7.96 -13.08
C LEU A 227 0.84 8.44 -11.83
N CYS A 228 0.23 8.32 -10.66
CA CYS A 228 0.85 8.67 -9.38
C CYS A 228 0.72 7.48 -8.41
N GLU A 229 1.85 6.92 -7.99
CA GLU A 229 1.90 5.81 -7.03
C GLU A 229 2.17 6.32 -5.62
N SER A 230 1.46 5.79 -4.62
CA SER A 230 1.75 6.08 -3.21
C SER A 230 2.92 5.23 -2.68
N GLY A 231 3.63 5.74 -1.68
CA GLY A 231 4.80 5.07 -1.07
C GLY A 231 4.48 3.85 -0.18
N GLY A 232 3.23 3.39 -0.20
CA GLY A 232 2.75 2.28 0.63
C GLY A 232 1.87 2.76 1.76
N ASP A 233 0.58 2.41 1.68
CA ASP A 233 -0.46 2.95 2.55
C ASP A 233 -1.08 1.86 3.42
N ASN A 234 -1.63 2.25 4.55
CA ASN A 234 -2.56 1.39 5.28
C ASN A 234 -4.00 1.55 4.71
N LEU A 235 -4.93 0.73 5.19
CA LEU A 235 -6.32 0.76 4.73
C LEU A 235 -7.06 2.09 5.00
N ALA A 236 -6.51 2.94 5.87
CA ALA A 236 -7.08 4.25 6.19
C ALA A 236 -6.67 5.35 5.21
N ALA A 237 -5.65 5.11 4.37
CA ALA A 237 -5.19 6.09 3.40
C ALA A 237 -6.03 6.05 2.12
N ASN A 238 -6.21 7.22 1.51
CA ASN A 238 -6.77 7.40 0.18
C ASN A 238 -6.24 8.70 -0.41
N PHE A 239 -6.15 8.78 -1.74
CA PHE A 239 -5.71 9.98 -2.44
C PHE A 239 -6.67 11.15 -2.22
N SER A 240 -6.12 12.38 -2.16
CA SER A 240 -6.92 13.59 -2.34
C SER A 240 -7.47 13.66 -3.77
N ARG A 241 -8.72 14.11 -3.91
CA ARG A 241 -9.32 14.39 -5.23
C ARG A 241 -8.66 15.56 -5.96
N GLU A 242 -7.96 16.41 -5.24
CA GLU A 242 -7.13 17.46 -5.85
C GLU A 242 -5.91 16.89 -6.57
N LEU A 243 -5.38 15.77 -6.10
CA LEU A 243 -4.24 15.09 -6.69
C LEU A 243 -4.64 14.06 -7.75
N ALA A 244 -5.67 13.26 -7.51
CA ALA A 244 -6.07 12.16 -8.39
C ALA A 244 -7.53 12.27 -8.84
N ASP A 245 -7.73 12.27 -10.16
CA ASP A 245 -9.04 12.29 -10.80
C ASP A 245 -9.72 10.91 -10.75
N TYR A 246 -8.92 9.83 -10.78
CA TYR A 246 -9.36 8.45 -10.64
C TYR A 246 -8.45 7.72 -9.66
N ILE A 247 -9.04 7.08 -8.66
CA ILE A 247 -8.31 6.45 -7.57
C ILE A 247 -8.47 4.94 -7.64
N ILE A 248 -7.35 4.24 -7.77
CA ILE A 248 -7.25 2.79 -7.67
C ILE A 248 -6.64 2.46 -6.32
N TYR A 249 -7.29 1.57 -5.56
CA TYR A 249 -6.70 1.01 -4.36
C TYR A 249 -6.46 -0.49 -4.54
N ILE A 250 -5.22 -0.93 -4.33
CA ILE A 250 -4.82 -2.32 -4.55
C ILE A 250 -4.52 -3.01 -3.22
N ILE A 251 -5.20 -4.13 -3.00
CA ILE A 251 -4.90 -5.10 -1.94
C ILE A 251 -4.51 -6.43 -2.58
N ASP A 252 -4.06 -7.39 -1.80
CA ASP A 252 -3.79 -8.72 -2.32
C ASP A 252 -4.30 -9.83 -1.38
N VAL A 253 -4.29 -11.06 -1.87
CA VAL A 253 -4.77 -12.23 -1.14
C VAL A 253 -3.87 -12.63 0.02
N SER A 254 -2.58 -12.20 0.05
CA SER A 254 -1.62 -12.59 1.09
C SER A 254 -1.97 -12.02 2.46
N GLY A 255 -2.73 -10.92 2.51
CA GLY A 255 -3.31 -10.38 3.74
C GLY A 255 -4.48 -11.20 4.32
N GLY A 256 -4.91 -12.24 3.60
CA GLY A 256 -6.04 -13.10 3.94
C GLY A 256 -7.38 -12.58 3.43
N ASP A 257 -8.37 -13.47 3.39
CA ASP A 257 -9.71 -13.20 2.85
C ASP A 257 -10.54 -12.15 3.61
N LYS A 258 -10.07 -11.79 4.81
CA LYS A 258 -10.76 -10.84 5.71
C LYS A 258 -10.44 -9.38 5.39
N ILE A 259 -9.48 -9.08 4.50
CA ILE A 259 -9.07 -7.71 4.23
C ILE A 259 -10.22 -6.84 3.70
N PRO A 260 -11.02 -7.27 2.70
CA PRO A 260 -12.11 -6.42 2.20
C PRO A 260 -13.10 -6.02 3.29
N ARG A 261 -13.50 -6.92 4.20
CA ARG A 261 -14.47 -6.62 5.26
C ARG A 261 -13.95 -5.73 6.38
N LYS A 262 -12.61 -5.58 6.52
CA LYS A 262 -12.03 -4.60 7.44
C LYS A 262 -12.36 -3.17 7.02
N GLY A 263 -12.59 -2.98 5.72
CA GLY A 263 -12.94 -1.68 5.17
C GLY A 263 -11.80 -0.67 5.28
N GLY A 264 -12.18 0.56 5.50
CA GLY A 264 -11.30 1.73 5.52
C GLY A 264 -11.38 2.52 4.20
N PRO A 265 -11.02 3.82 4.20
CA PRO A 265 -11.18 4.70 3.05
C PRO A 265 -10.54 4.17 1.76
N GLY A 266 -9.39 3.52 1.84
CA GLY A 266 -8.76 2.90 0.67
C GLY A 266 -9.68 1.88 -0.01
N ILE A 267 -10.32 0.99 0.75
CA ILE A 267 -11.22 -0.03 0.21
C ILE A 267 -12.56 0.57 -0.23
N THR A 268 -13.14 1.46 0.58
CA THR A 268 -14.53 1.89 0.41
C THR A 268 -14.70 3.12 -0.47
N GLN A 269 -13.67 3.99 -0.58
CA GLN A 269 -13.79 5.29 -1.25
C GLN A 269 -12.97 5.41 -2.54
N ALA A 270 -12.06 4.47 -2.84
CA ALA A 270 -11.40 4.43 -4.15
C ALA A 270 -12.41 4.17 -5.26
N ASP A 271 -12.18 4.70 -6.46
CA ASP A 271 -13.05 4.47 -7.60
C ASP A 271 -13.03 3.00 -8.01
N LEU A 272 -11.86 2.37 -7.98
CA LEU A 272 -11.67 0.95 -8.25
C LEU A 272 -10.87 0.28 -7.14
N LEU A 273 -11.37 -0.86 -6.64
CA LEU A 273 -10.61 -1.77 -5.78
C LEU A 273 -10.01 -2.89 -6.64
N VAL A 274 -8.71 -3.12 -6.54
CA VAL A 274 -8.04 -4.25 -7.17
C VAL A 274 -7.63 -5.26 -6.10
N ILE A 275 -8.07 -6.51 -6.24
CA ILE A 275 -7.68 -7.64 -5.40
C ILE A 275 -6.67 -8.48 -6.18
N ASN A 276 -5.38 -8.26 -5.91
CA ASN A 276 -4.28 -8.80 -6.70
C ASN A 276 -3.76 -10.15 -6.19
N LYS A 277 -2.89 -10.77 -6.98
CA LYS A 277 -2.18 -12.03 -6.67
C LYS A 277 -3.14 -13.20 -6.39
N THR A 278 -4.27 -13.24 -7.10
CA THR A 278 -5.29 -14.29 -6.88
C THR A 278 -4.77 -15.70 -7.15
N ASP A 279 -3.67 -15.85 -7.88
CA ASP A 279 -2.92 -17.08 -8.05
C ASP A 279 -2.36 -17.65 -6.73
N LEU A 280 -2.06 -16.78 -5.77
CA LEU A 280 -1.56 -17.19 -4.46
C LEU A 280 -2.67 -17.58 -3.47
N ALA A 281 -3.95 -17.35 -3.80
CA ALA A 281 -5.06 -17.59 -2.89
C ALA A 281 -5.07 -19.03 -2.29
N PRO A 282 -4.85 -20.11 -3.07
CA PRO A 282 -4.76 -21.45 -2.51
C PRO A 282 -3.59 -21.64 -1.55
N ALA A 283 -2.44 -21.02 -1.84
CA ALA A 283 -1.23 -21.16 -1.03
C ALA A 283 -1.34 -20.46 0.33
N VAL A 284 -2.08 -19.33 0.39
CA VAL A 284 -2.29 -18.56 1.62
C VAL A 284 -3.61 -18.88 2.32
N GLY A 285 -4.40 -19.82 1.78
CA GLY A 285 -5.71 -20.22 2.33
C GLY A 285 -6.76 -19.10 2.25
N ALA A 286 -6.67 -18.20 1.28
CA ALA A 286 -7.65 -17.15 1.07
C ALA A 286 -8.80 -17.64 0.19
N ASP A 287 -10.04 -17.40 0.63
CA ASP A 287 -11.25 -17.71 -0.13
C ASP A 287 -11.68 -16.50 -0.95
N LEU A 288 -11.56 -16.59 -2.28
CA LEU A 288 -11.93 -15.52 -3.20
C LEU A 288 -13.43 -15.21 -3.16
N ALA A 289 -14.30 -16.19 -2.92
CA ALA A 289 -15.74 -15.95 -2.81
C ALA A 289 -16.08 -15.14 -1.54
N VAL A 290 -15.33 -15.35 -0.46
CA VAL A 290 -15.42 -14.52 0.75
C VAL A 290 -14.97 -13.09 0.45
N MET A 291 -13.84 -12.92 -0.25
CA MET A 291 -13.33 -11.60 -0.62
C MET A 291 -14.29 -10.85 -1.54
N GLU A 292 -14.88 -11.52 -2.51
CA GLU A 292 -15.90 -10.97 -3.42
C GLU A 292 -17.12 -10.47 -2.65
N ARG A 293 -17.73 -11.34 -1.85
CA ARG A 293 -18.90 -11.01 -1.03
C ARG A 293 -18.61 -9.79 -0.13
N ASP A 294 -17.46 -9.79 0.52
CA ASP A 294 -17.10 -8.73 1.46
C ASP A 294 -16.72 -7.43 0.72
N ALA A 295 -16.10 -7.50 -0.45
CA ALA A 295 -15.84 -6.33 -1.29
C ALA A 295 -17.15 -5.68 -1.78
N LEU A 296 -18.08 -6.48 -2.31
CA LEU A 296 -19.41 -6.00 -2.73
C LEU A 296 -20.16 -5.31 -1.59
N ARG A 297 -20.14 -5.93 -0.41
CA ARG A 297 -20.80 -5.38 0.79
C ARG A 297 -20.17 -4.06 1.23
N MET A 298 -18.85 -4.00 1.33
CA MET A 298 -18.14 -2.84 1.86
C MET A 298 -18.10 -1.68 0.87
N ARG A 299 -18.32 -1.94 -0.40
CA ARG A 299 -18.33 -0.96 -1.48
C ARG A 299 -19.73 -0.62 -2.01
N ASP A 300 -20.79 -1.03 -1.32
CA ASP A 300 -22.19 -0.84 -1.77
C ASP A 300 -22.40 -1.27 -3.23
N GLY A 301 -21.78 -2.36 -3.65
CA GLY A 301 -21.77 -2.82 -5.04
C GLY A 301 -20.82 -2.06 -5.98
N GLY A 302 -19.96 -1.17 -5.44
CA GLY A 302 -18.96 -0.44 -6.23
C GLY A 302 -17.93 -1.36 -6.89
N PRO A 303 -17.27 -0.92 -7.98
CA PRO A 303 -16.46 -1.78 -8.83
C PRO A 303 -15.21 -2.31 -8.14
N PHE A 304 -14.93 -3.58 -8.35
CA PHE A 304 -13.66 -4.21 -7.99
C PHE A 304 -13.26 -5.24 -9.06
N VAL A 305 -11.96 -5.54 -9.12
CA VAL A 305 -11.38 -6.49 -10.07
C VAL A 305 -10.46 -7.45 -9.34
N PHE A 306 -10.65 -8.76 -9.58
CA PHE A 306 -9.65 -9.77 -9.26
C PHE A 306 -8.55 -9.76 -10.31
N ALA A 307 -7.29 -9.72 -9.88
CA ALA A 307 -6.16 -9.61 -10.78
C ALA A 307 -4.99 -10.53 -10.41
N GLN A 308 -4.21 -10.84 -11.43
CA GLN A 308 -2.86 -11.37 -11.35
C GLN A 308 -1.98 -10.47 -12.22
N VAL A 309 -1.69 -9.28 -11.72
CA VAL A 309 -1.06 -8.21 -12.49
C VAL A 309 0.25 -8.66 -13.14
N LYS A 310 1.05 -9.46 -12.41
CA LYS A 310 2.29 -10.03 -12.93
C LYS A 310 2.08 -10.89 -14.18
N HIS A 311 0.92 -11.51 -14.31
CA HIS A 311 0.54 -12.40 -15.41
C HIS A 311 -0.39 -11.72 -16.43
N GLY A 312 -0.69 -10.44 -16.26
CA GLY A 312 -1.56 -9.68 -17.13
C GLY A 312 -3.06 -9.92 -16.95
N LEU A 313 -3.47 -10.83 -16.05
CA LEU A 313 -4.89 -11.12 -15.81
C LEU A 313 -5.56 -9.97 -15.04
N GLY A 314 -6.73 -9.54 -15.50
CA GLY A 314 -7.50 -8.43 -14.95
C GLY A 314 -7.00 -7.04 -15.38
N VAL A 315 -5.82 -6.93 -16.02
CA VAL A 315 -5.25 -5.63 -16.43
C VAL A 315 -6.11 -4.94 -17.49
N GLU A 316 -6.62 -5.68 -18.48
CA GLU A 316 -7.48 -5.12 -19.52
C GLU A 316 -8.78 -4.55 -18.94
N GLU A 317 -9.37 -5.22 -17.95
CA GLU A 317 -10.56 -4.74 -17.26
C GLU A 317 -10.28 -3.44 -16.49
N ILE A 318 -9.15 -3.39 -15.77
CA ILE A 318 -8.70 -2.17 -15.07
C ILE A 318 -8.52 -1.03 -16.09
N VAL A 319 -7.83 -1.27 -17.21
CA VAL A 319 -7.64 -0.28 -18.28
C VAL A 319 -8.97 0.22 -18.84
N ASN A 320 -9.93 -0.68 -19.07
CA ASN A 320 -11.24 -0.30 -19.59
C ASN A 320 -11.99 0.65 -18.64
N GLN A 321 -11.93 0.42 -17.33
CA GLN A 321 -12.52 1.31 -16.33
C GLN A 321 -11.81 2.67 -16.28
N ILE A 322 -10.48 2.67 -16.33
CA ILE A 322 -9.68 3.91 -16.43
C ILE A 322 -10.06 4.74 -17.64
N LEU A 323 -10.09 4.11 -18.83
CA LEU A 323 -10.39 4.80 -20.08
C LEU A 323 -11.84 5.31 -20.12
N GLN A 324 -12.78 4.60 -19.51
CA GLN A 324 -14.15 5.09 -19.37
C GLN A 324 -14.18 6.37 -18.53
N ALA A 325 -13.54 6.37 -17.36
CA ALA A 325 -13.49 7.54 -16.51
C ALA A 325 -12.74 8.73 -17.18
N TRP A 326 -11.68 8.43 -17.94
CA TRP A 326 -10.95 9.44 -18.72
C TRP A 326 -11.82 10.07 -19.81
N GLU A 327 -12.59 9.27 -20.56
CA GLU A 327 -13.52 9.76 -21.57
C GLU A 327 -14.62 10.65 -20.95
N GLU A 328 -15.21 10.19 -19.84
CA GLU A 328 -16.27 10.92 -19.13
C GLU A 328 -15.77 12.26 -18.57
N ALA A 329 -14.54 12.29 -18.02
CA ALA A 329 -13.97 13.46 -17.41
C ALA A 329 -13.46 14.49 -18.43
N THR A 330 -12.79 14.04 -19.50
CA THR A 330 -12.10 14.92 -20.44
C THR A 330 -12.89 15.23 -21.71
N GLY A 331 -13.93 14.46 -22.00
CA GLY A 331 -14.67 14.54 -23.27
C GLY A 331 -13.91 13.97 -24.47
N ASN A 332 -12.71 13.43 -24.27
CA ASN A 332 -11.93 12.77 -25.32
C ASN A 332 -12.49 11.40 -25.66
N LYS A 333 -12.05 10.84 -26.80
CA LYS A 333 -12.44 9.50 -27.24
C LYS A 333 -11.24 8.54 -27.16
N ARG A 334 -11.52 7.28 -26.84
CA ARG A 334 -10.50 6.20 -26.86
C ARG A 334 -9.83 6.09 -28.21
N ARG A 335 -8.54 5.76 -28.18
CA ARG A 335 -7.70 5.54 -29.36
C ARG A 335 -7.44 4.06 -29.61
#